data_eab25a78a3cffed414e47d64af76cb51
#
_entry.id   eab25a78a3cffed414e47d64af76cb51
#
_cell.length_a   1.000
_cell.length_b   1.000
_cell.length_c   1.000
_cell.angle_alpha   90.00
_cell.angle_beta   90.00
_cell.angle_gamma   90.00
#
_symmetry.space_group_name_H-M   'P 1'
#
loop_
_entity.id
_entity.type
_entity.pdbx_description
1 polymer ?
#
loop_
_entity_poly.entity_id
_entity_poly.type
_entity_poly.pdbx_seq_one_letter_code
_entity_poly.pdbx_strand_id
1 'polypeptide(L)'
;MKYPHPWRRLGALACTAALTLTLIPAASASGGGYRQSGGLDMDKLSRQEIAALLADNSLELPGQLFEEEPSVTAPYLAGRVTDQALQAAVDRLNALRRIAGVPDVALDSALSENAQYGAVLLAASDFSHSPAQPANMDGSFYQTASEATGSSNICAGRSLTGSVDAFMDDSDAGNIDRLGHRRWQLNPDMGRIGFGYAYSGASRYGAYVAEKVFDRSGAGCDYDFIAWPASGDFPAQEGGTTLFGGSCAWSVTLNPQTYQTPSLSDVTVTLTRESDGRTWTLDSGTRNTSGDYFNVDTGGYGVSNCIIFRPSGVDRYEGVYTVEIDGLRTIGGGAVTDFAYQVAFFDAAQSEPEPTPEPEPEPGTETSFADVPASAWYAQYAREAAQAGLMTGTAQTRFSPDQTLSVAEVVTLAARLHAEQQGETVPQRPGAWYLGAYTYCVDEGLFTTMEVPSGILEQPATRFQMVELLDRAVPDSEKTAIHGDAAAPDVGPDSPYQEVVNRWYQAGITQGDQSGNFNGENNITRAETAAILCRLAGLTPRV
;
A
#
# COMPACT_ATOMS: atom_id res chain seq x y z
N MET A 1 -16.93 29.90 41.67
CA MET A 1 -17.84 30.89 41.06
C MET A 1 -17.97 30.55 39.60
N LYS A 2 -19.14 30.19 39.15
CA LYS A 2 -19.47 29.80 37.75
C LYS A 2 -19.52 31.06 36.88
N TYR A 3 -18.96 31.03 35.69
CA TYR A 3 -19.37 31.90 34.58
C TYR A 3 -19.77 31.06 33.36
N PRO A 4 -20.85 31.45 32.66
CA PRO A 4 -21.52 30.61 31.65
C PRO A 4 -21.14 31.00 30.22
N HIS A 5 -21.27 30.02 29.31
CA HIS A 5 -21.37 30.26 27.87
C HIS A 5 -22.58 31.13 27.49
N PRO A 6 -22.52 31.91 26.40
CA PRO A 6 -23.38 31.55 25.25
C PRO A 6 -22.69 31.80 23.89
N TRP A 7 -23.01 31.09 22.81
CA TRP A 7 -23.94 31.53 21.76
C TRP A 7 -24.11 30.47 20.66
N ARG A 8 -25.29 29.90 20.63
CA ARG A 8 -25.86 29.33 19.40
C ARG A 8 -26.61 30.45 18.69
N ARG A 9 -26.45 30.57 17.36
CA ARG A 9 -27.57 30.96 16.46
C ARG A 9 -27.31 30.43 15.04
N LEU A 10 -28.31 29.71 14.55
CA LEU A 10 -28.57 29.32 13.16
C LEU A 10 -28.77 30.56 12.25
N GLY A 11 -28.34 30.43 11.00
CA GLY A 11 -28.75 31.29 9.90
C GLY A 11 -28.54 30.57 8.57
N ALA A 12 -29.61 29.94 8.06
CA ALA A 12 -29.67 29.44 6.70
C ALA A 12 -29.76 30.60 5.72
N LEU A 13 -28.86 30.64 4.73
CA LEU A 13 -29.06 31.43 3.52
C LEU A 13 -28.71 30.57 2.31
N ALA A 14 -29.73 30.29 1.51
CA ALA A 14 -29.59 29.74 0.18
C ALA A 14 -29.00 30.81 -0.76
N CYS A 15 -27.90 30.49 -1.44
CA CYS A 15 -27.48 31.26 -2.61
C CYS A 15 -27.14 30.27 -3.73
N THR A 16 -27.96 30.30 -4.76
CA THR A 16 -27.71 29.78 -6.09
C THR A 16 -26.52 30.51 -6.68
N ALA A 17 -25.46 29.79 -7.04
CA ALA A 17 -24.36 30.31 -7.84
C ALA A 17 -24.09 29.39 -9.02
N ALA A 18 -24.04 30.01 -10.17
CA ALA A 18 -23.84 29.41 -11.48
C ALA A 18 -22.50 28.65 -11.57
N LEU A 19 -22.53 27.48 -12.22
CA LEU A 19 -21.34 26.76 -12.67
C LEU A 19 -20.61 27.60 -13.73
N THR A 20 -19.49 28.19 -13.36
CA THR A 20 -18.44 28.54 -14.32
C THR A 20 -17.39 27.42 -14.27
N LEU A 21 -17.33 26.62 -15.32
CA LEU A 21 -16.22 25.70 -15.57
C LEU A 21 -14.95 26.55 -15.77
N THR A 22 -14.15 26.67 -14.73
CA THR A 22 -12.76 27.08 -14.89
C THR A 22 -11.93 25.79 -15.10
N LEU A 23 -11.45 25.59 -16.32
CA LEU A 23 -10.37 24.68 -16.62
C LEU A 23 -9.18 25.04 -15.72
N ILE A 24 -8.93 24.24 -14.71
CA ILE A 24 -7.67 24.28 -13.95
C ILE A 24 -6.62 23.66 -14.85
N PRO A 25 -5.55 24.39 -15.25
CA PRO A 25 -4.45 23.77 -15.97
C PRO A 25 -3.81 22.74 -15.04
N ALA A 26 -3.60 21.51 -15.54
CA ALA A 26 -2.81 20.50 -14.86
C ALA A 26 -1.45 21.11 -14.45
N ALA A 27 -1.23 21.29 -13.18
CA ALA A 27 0.06 21.71 -12.66
C ALA A 27 1.07 20.59 -12.98
N SER A 28 2.02 20.91 -13.84
CA SER A 28 3.19 20.07 -14.08
C SER A 28 3.98 20.00 -12.77
N ALA A 29 3.88 18.88 -12.07
CA ALA A 29 4.71 18.61 -10.92
C ALA A 29 6.13 18.31 -11.41
N SER A 30 6.97 19.30 -11.42
CA SER A 30 8.42 19.16 -11.56
C SER A 30 9.00 18.85 -10.18
N GLY A 31 9.11 17.58 -9.84
CA GLY A 31 9.75 17.08 -8.64
C GLY A 31 9.44 15.60 -8.52
N GLY A 32 10.45 14.74 -8.55
CA GLY A 32 10.35 13.30 -8.69
C GLY A 32 9.48 12.60 -7.63
N GLY A 33 8.17 12.74 -7.76
CA GLY A 33 7.19 12.00 -6.98
C GLY A 33 6.86 10.69 -7.70
N TYR A 34 6.81 9.59 -6.94
CA TYR A 34 6.42 8.30 -7.47
C TYR A 34 4.91 8.23 -7.65
N ARG A 35 4.48 7.67 -8.79
CA ARG A 35 3.06 7.44 -9.06
C ARG A 35 2.55 6.24 -8.27
N GLN A 36 1.30 6.30 -7.88
CA GLN A 36 0.61 5.18 -7.24
C GLN A 36 -0.24 4.45 -8.28
N SER A 37 -0.32 3.11 -8.18
CA SER A 37 -1.28 2.34 -8.96
C SER A 37 -2.69 2.62 -8.46
N GLY A 38 -3.62 2.83 -9.41
CA GLY A 38 -5.01 3.13 -9.11
C GLY A 38 -5.26 4.62 -8.84
N GLY A 39 -6.14 5.23 -9.60
CA GLY A 39 -6.74 6.53 -9.31
C GLY A 39 -7.99 6.40 -8.46
N LEU A 40 -8.19 5.24 -7.85
CA LEU A 40 -9.28 4.98 -6.93
C LEU A 40 -8.93 5.59 -5.59
N ASP A 41 -9.94 6.12 -4.93
CA ASP A 41 -9.91 6.54 -3.54
C ASP A 41 -9.84 5.29 -2.64
N MET A 42 -8.81 4.49 -2.84
CA MET A 42 -8.50 3.29 -2.07
C MET A 42 -7.19 3.50 -1.33
N ASP A 43 -7.26 3.37 -0.03
CA ASP A 43 -6.11 3.46 0.84
C ASP A 43 -5.09 2.35 0.50
N LYS A 44 -3.81 2.72 0.42
CA LYS A 44 -2.73 1.74 0.31
C LYS A 44 -2.61 0.98 1.61
N LEU A 45 -2.58 -0.35 1.50
CA LEU A 45 -2.41 -1.21 2.66
C LEU A 45 -0.97 -1.15 3.18
N SER A 46 -0.83 -1.08 4.49
CA SER A 46 0.45 -1.29 5.18
C SER A 46 0.88 -2.76 5.12
N ARG A 47 2.15 -3.04 5.42
CA ARG A 47 2.66 -4.43 5.50
C ARG A 47 1.85 -5.31 6.44
N GLN A 48 1.44 -4.75 7.57
CA GLN A 48 0.64 -5.47 8.56
C GLN A 48 -0.75 -5.80 8.03
N GLU A 49 -1.43 -4.83 7.41
CA GLU A 49 -2.74 -5.05 6.80
C GLU A 49 -2.66 -6.08 5.66
N ILE A 50 -1.61 -6.02 4.84
CA ILE A 50 -1.37 -7.01 3.79
C ILE A 50 -1.12 -8.40 4.40
N ALA A 51 -0.29 -8.49 5.45
CA ALA A 51 -0.01 -9.75 6.12
C ALA A 51 -1.26 -10.36 6.76
N ALA A 52 -2.05 -9.55 7.46
CA ALA A 52 -3.32 -9.98 8.04
C ALA A 52 -4.31 -10.42 6.95
N LEU A 53 -4.43 -9.62 5.89
CA LEU A 53 -5.31 -9.90 4.76
C LEU A 53 -4.97 -11.24 4.08
N LEU A 54 -3.69 -11.56 3.89
CA LEU A 54 -3.26 -12.84 3.32
C LEU A 54 -3.45 -13.99 4.30
N ALA A 55 -3.19 -13.80 5.59
CA ALA A 55 -3.39 -14.82 6.61
C ALA A 55 -4.88 -15.20 6.77
N ASP A 56 -5.78 -14.21 6.73
CA ASP A 56 -7.23 -14.41 6.79
C ASP A 56 -7.79 -15.08 5.52
N ASN A 57 -7.10 -14.94 4.39
CA ASN A 57 -7.51 -15.44 3.07
C ASN A 57 -6.46 -16.40 2.50
N SER A 58 -6.11 -17.41 3.28
CA SER A 58 -5.09 -18.40 2.94
C SER A 58 -5.51 -19.31 1.76
N LEU A 59 -4.55 -20.08 1.23
CA LEU A 59 -4.80 -21.03 0.15
C LEU A 59 -5.54 -22.30 0.60
N GLU A 60 -5.76 -22.46 1.89
CA GLU A 60 -6.49 -23.62 2.45
C GLU A 60 -7.99 -23.48 2.21
N LEU A 61 -8.60 -24.54 1.71
CA LEU A 61 -10.05 -24.58 1.53
C LEU A 61 -10.72 -24.97 2.84
N PRO A 62 -11.68 -24.20 3.32
CA PRO A 62 -12.41 -24.53 4.52
C PRO A 62 -13.43 -25.65 4.28
N GLY A 63 -13.36 -26.73 5.06
CA GLY A 63 -14.41 -27.74 5.14
C GLY A 63 -14.58 -28.62 3.91
N GLN A 64 -15.84 -28.92 3.58
CA GLN A 64 -16.21 -29.78 2.45
C GLN A 64 -16.19 -28.98 1.14
N LEU A 65 -15.60 -29.56 0.08
CA LEU A 65 -15.46 -28.91 -1.22
C LEU A 65 -16.76 -28.92 -2.04
N PHE A 66 -17.51 -30.03 -2.04
CA PHE A 66 -18.73 -30.18 -2.83
C PHE A 66 -19.96 -30.41 -1.95
N GLU A 67 -21.07 -29.77 -2.30
CA GLU A 67 -22.40 -30.18 -1.85
C GLU A 67 -22.88 -31.38 -2.65
N GLU A 68 -22.63 -31.36 -3.96
CA GLU A 68 -22.92 -32.45 -4.90
C GLU A 68 -21.66 -32.73 -5.71
N GLU A 69 -21.16 -33.96 -5.63
CA GLU A 69 -19.96 -34.36 -6.39
C GLU A 69 -20.21 -34.29 -7.91
N PRO A 70 -19.33 -33.68 -8.69
CA PRO A 70 -19.43 -33.70 -10.15
C PRO A 70 -19.13 -35.10 -10.70
N SER A 71 -19.72 -35.43 -11.86
CA SER A 71 -19.35 -36.62 -12.64
C SER A 71 -18.67 -36.21 -13.93
N VAL A 72 -17.41 -36.59 -14.08
CA VAL A 72 -16.58 -36.32 -15.27
C VAL A 72 -16.59 -37.49 -16.27
N THR A 73 -17.45 -38.49 -16.01
CA THR A 73 -17.74 -39.62 -16.91
C THR A 73 -19.25 -39.77 -17.04
N ALA A 74 -19.71 -40.48 -18.11
CA ALA A 74 -21.14 -40.68 -18.33
C ALA A 74 -21.79 -41.55 -17.23
N PRO A 75 -22.94 -41.11 -16.66
CA PRO A 75 -23.66 -39.88 -16.96
C PRO A 75 -22.94 -38.65 -16.35
N TYR A 76 -22.70 -37.64 -17.20
CA TYR A 76 -22.04 -36.40 -16.76
C TYR A 76 -22.98 -35.57 -15.88
N LEU A 77 -22.45 -35.10 -14.74
CA LEU A 77 -23.15 -34.22 -13.80
C LEU A 77 -22.26 -33.05 -13.47
N ALA A 78 -22.83 -31.85 -13.46
CA ALA A 78 -22.08 -30.65 -13.05
C ALA A 78 -21.69 -30.74 -11.57
N GLY A 79 -22.57 -31.29 -10.73
CA GLY A 79 -22.40 -31.21 -9.30
C GLY A 79 -22.48 -29.75 -8.80
N ARG A 80 -22.07 -29.53 -7.56
CA ARG A 80 -22.07 -28.20 -6.96
C ARG A 80 -20.94 -28.07 -5.95
N VAL A 81 -20.09 -27.07 -6.11
CA VAL A 81 -19.11 -26.64 -5.12
C VAL A 81 -19.84 -25.93 -3.98
N THR A 82 -19.41 -26.12 -2.72
CA THR A 82 -20.02 -25.44 -1.58
C THR A 82 -19.83 -23.91 -1.66
N ASP A 83 -20.82 -23.17 -1.20
CA ASP A 83 -20.75 -21.71 -1.17
C ASP A 83 -19.53 -21.24 -0.33
N GLN A 84 -19.17 -21.98 0.72
CA GLN A 84 -17.99 -21.69 1.55
C GLN A 84 -16.67 -21.81 0.76
N ALA A 85 -16.51 -22.84 -0.05
CA ALA A 85 -15.32 -23.03 -0.87
C ALA A 85 -15.24 -21.99 -2.00
N LEU A 86 -16.37 -21.65 -2.63
CA LEU A 86 -16.46 -20.59 -3.63
C LEU A 86 -16.10 -19.23 -3.03
N GLN A 87 -16.64 -18.91 -1.84
CA GLN A 87 -16.34 -17.67 -1.15
C GLN A 87 -14.85 -17.57 -0.78
N ALA A 88 -14.22 -18.66 -0.32
CA ALA A 88 -12.78 -18.66 -0.04
C ALA A 88 -11.92 -18.30 -1.27
N ALA A 89 -12.32 -18.75 -2.48
CA ALA A 89 -11.63 -18.35 -3.71
C ALA A 89 -11.85 -16.86 -4.03
N VAL A 90 -13.07 -16.34 -3.83
CA VAL A 90 -13.38 -14.91 -4.00
C VAL A 90 -12.63 -14.05 -2.98
N ASP A 91 -12.57 -14.48 -1.72
CA ASP A 91 -11.87 -13.76 -0.66
C ASP A 91 -10.36 -13.71 -0.94
N ARG A 92 -9.78 -14.83 -1.42
CA ARG A 92 -8.39 -14.85 -1.89
C ARG A 92 -8.16 -13.88 -3.05
N LEU A 93 -9.02 -13.88 -4.05
CA LEU A 93 -8.92 -12.93 -5.17
C LEU A 93 -9.05 -11.48 -4.68
N ASN A 94 -10.00 -11.19 -3.80
CA ASN A 94 -10.20 -9.85 -3.26
C ASN A 94 -8.98 -9.40 -2.43
N ALA A 95 -8.31 -10.30 -1.70
CA ALA A 95 -7.06 -9.97 -1.04
C ALA A 95 -5.99 -9.49 -2.05
N LEU A 96 -5.80 -10.21 -3.16
CA LEU A 96 -4.85 -9.80 -4.21
C LEU A 96 -5.29 -8.51 -4.93
N ARG A 97 -6.59 -8.36 -5.18
CA ARG A 97 -7.17 -7.15 -5.78
C ARG A 97 -6.95 -5.92 -4.90
N ARG A 98 -7.17 -6.02 -3.59
CA ARG A 98 -6.90 -4.93 -2.63
C ARG A 98 -5.42 -4.55 -2.59
N ILE A 99 -4.51 -5.55 -2.62
CA ILE A 99 -3.06 -5.30 -2.71
C ILE A 99 -2.72 -4.56 -4.02
N ALA A 100 -3.38 -4.88 -5.12
CA ALA A 100 -3.23 -4.19 -6.40
C ALA A 100 -3.93 -2.82 -6.45
N GLY A 101 -4.72 -2.47 -5.44
CA GLY A 101 -5.50 -1.22 -5.39
C GLY A 101 -6.68 -1.22 -6.35
N VAL A 102 -7.37 -2.35 -6.56
CA VAL A 102 -8.59 -2.44 -7.37
C VAL A 102 -9.76 -2.96 -6.51
N PRO A 103 -11.03 -2.57 -6.84
CA PRO A 103 -12.19 -2.91 -6.03
C PRO A 103 -12.44 -4.41 -5.91
N ASP A 104 -13.09 -4.81 -4.82
CA ASP A 104 -13.57 -6.17 -4.61
C ASP A 104 -14.59 -6.59 -5.65
N VAL A 105 -14.68 -7.90 -5.86
CA VAL A 105 -15.73 -8.55 -6.61
C VAL A 105 -16.63 -9.37 -5.69
N ALA A 106 -17.89 -9.54 -6.06
CA ALA A 106 -18.84 -10.38 -5.33
C ALA A 106 -18.99 -11.75 -5.99
N LEU A 107 -19.15 -12.79 -5.16
CA LEU A 107 -19.54 -14.12 -5.65
C LEU A 107 -20.90 -14.06 -6.35
N ASP A 108 -20.99 -14.63 -7.55
CA ASP A 108 -22.23 -14.77 -8.29
C ASP A 108 -22.53 -16.27 -8.50
N SER A 109 -23.67 -16.73 -7.99
CA SER A 109 -24.06 -18.13 -8.04
C SER A 109 -24.35 -18.63 -9.45
N ALA A 110 -24.91 -17.77 -10.33
CA ALA A 110 -25.21 -18.15 -11.70
C ALA A 110 -23.92 -18.27 -12.54
N LEU A 111 -22.94 -17.37 -12.30
CA LEU A 111 -21.61 -17.50 -12.91
C LEU A 111 -20.89 -18.75 -12.40
N SER A 112 -21.04 -19.09 -11.12
CA SER A 112 -20.42 -20.30 -10.54
C SER A 112 -21.07 -21.57 -11.07
N GLU A 113 -22.39 -21.61 -11.21
CA GLU A 113 -23.09 -22.73 -11.83
C GLU A 113 -22.62 -22.94 -13.28
N ASN A 114 -22.52 -21.88 -14.07
CA ASN A 114 -22.01 -21.96 -15.44
C ASN A 114 -20.54 -22.42 -15.47
N ALA A 115 -19.67 -21.85 -14.62
CA ALA A 115 -18.27 -22.26 -14.49
C ALA A 115 -18.12 -23.74 -14.13
N GLN A 116 -19.04 -24.28 -13.33
CA GLN A 116 -19.03 -25.68 -12.89
C GLN A 116 -19.20 -26.65 -14.07
N TYR A 117 -20.09 -26.35 -15.03
CA TYR A 117 -20.17 -27.11 -16.27
C TYR A 117 -18.84 -27.07 -17.03
N GLY A 118 -18.20 -25.90 -17.11
CA GLY A 118 -16.90 -25.73 -17.75
C GLY A 118 -15.80 -26.59 -17.12
N ALA A 119 -15.72 -26.58 -15.79
CA ALA A 119 -14.73 -27.38 -15.05
C ALA A 119 -14.91 -28.88 -15.29
N VAL A 120 -16.16 -29.37 -15.36
CA VAL A 120 -16.45 -30.78 -15.71
C VAL A 120 -16.02 -31.09 -17.13
N LEU A 121 -16.26 -30.24 -18.12
CA LEU A 121 -15.83 -30.44 -19.50
C LEU A 121 -14.30 -30.48 -19.60
N LEU A 122 -13.58 -29.59 -18.93
CA LEU A 122 -12.10 -29.59 -18.88
C LEU A 122 -11.55 -30.88 -18.27
N ALA A 123 -12.19 -31.40 -17.23
CA ALA A 123 -11.80 -32.63 -16.57
C ALA A 123 -12.12 -33.89 -17.40
N ALA A 124 -13.13 -33.83 -18.28
CA ALA A 124 -13.63 -34.93 -19.09
C ALA A 124 -13.04 -34.99 -20.52
N SER A 125 -12.40 -33.91 -20.98
CA SER A 125 -11.88 -33.75 -22.35
C SER A 125 -10.46 -33.19 -22.36
N ASP A 126 -10.11 -32.39 -23.36
CA ASP A 126 -8.84 -31.69 -23.47
C ASP A 126 -8.84 -30.36 -22.72
N PHE A 127 -7.68 -29.99 -22.20
CA PHE A 127 -7.49 -28.71 -21.50
C PHE A 127 -7.31 -27.58 -22.52
N SER A 128 -8.41 -26.95 -22.87
CA SER A 128 -8.44 -25.82 -23.81
C SER A 128 -9.68 -24.96 -23.60
N HIS A 129 -9.72 -23.74 -24.20
CA HIS A 129 -10.92 -22.90 -24.22
C HIS A 129 -12.03 -23.41 -25.14
N SER A 130 -11.75 -24.44 -25.95
CA SER A 130 -12.70 -25.06 -26.87
C SER A 130 -12.54 -26.58 -26.85
N PRO A 131 -12.81 -27.25 -25.70
CA PRO A 131 -12.65 -28.69 -25.59
C PRO A 131 -13.60 -29.44 -26.53
N ALA A 132 -13.18 -30.59 -27.03
CA ALA A 132 -14.05 -31.45 -27.83
C ALA A 132 -15.18 -32.05 -26.98
N GLN A 133 -16.35 -32.28 -27.57
CA GLN A 133 -17.45 -32.94 -26.88
C GLN A 133 -17.08 -34.40 -26.57
N PRO A 134 -17.06 -34.80 -25.27
CA PRO A 134 -16.85 -36.18 -24.89
C PRO A 134 -17.95 -37.11 -25.40
N ALA A 135 -17.59 -38.38 -25.65
CA ALA A 135 -18.57 -39.38 -26.02
C ALA A 135 -19.67 -39.50 -24.94
N ASN A 136 -20.91 -39.61 -25.40
CA ASN A 136 -22.10 -39.74 -24.54
C ASN A 136 -22.37 -38.53 -23.59
N MET A 137 -21.73 -37.40 -23.81
CA MET A 137 -22.14 -36.13 -23.15
C MET A 137 -23.37 -35.59 -23.89
N ASP A 138 -24.40 -35.23 -23.10
CA ASP A 138 -25.60 -34.61 -23.65
C ASP A 138 -25.26 -33.29 -24.37
N GLY A 139 -25.95 -33.01 -25.48
CA GLY A 139 -25.66 -31.82 -26.28
C GLY A 139 -25.93 -30.49 -25.56
N SER A 140 -26.95 -30.44 -24.69
CA SER A 140 -27.25 -29.24 -23.91
C SER A 140 -26.20 -29.03 -22.81
N PHE A 141 -25.75 -30.11 -22.17
CA PHE A 141 -24.65 -30.05 -21.22
C PHE A 141 -23.37 -29.49 -21.87
N TYR A 142 -23.01 -30.11 -23.04
CA TYR A 142 -21.82 -29.66 -23.78
C TYR A 142 -21.91 -28.20 -24.23
N GLN A 143 -23.07 -27.75 -24.69
CA GLN A 143 -23.25 -26.37 -25.12
C GLN A 143 -22.99 -25.39 -23.97
N THR A 144 -23.58 -25.63 -22.80
CA THR A 144 -23.35 -24.82 -21.58
C THR A 144 -21.88 -24.86 -21.16
N ALA A 145 -21.29 -26.05 -21.10
CA ALA A 145 -19.91 -26.26 -20.68
C ALA A 145 -18.89 -25.63 -21.65
N SER A 146 -19.14 -25.70 -22.96
CA SER A 146 -18.27 -25.09 -23.98
C SER A 146 -18.34 -23.55 -23.95
N GLU A 147 -19.53 -22.99 -23.72
CA GLU A 147 -19.65 -21.54 -23.48
C GLU A 147 -18.86 -21.13 -22.24
N ALA A 148 -18.96 -21.89 -21.15
CA ALA A 148 -18.26 -21.63 -19.92
C ALA A 148 -16.73 -21.65 -20.11
N THR A 149 -16.17 -22.68 -20.77
CA THR A 149 -14.71 -22.72 -21.00
C THR A 149 -14.22 -21.62 -21.93
N GLY A 150 -15.03 -21.21 -22.91
CA GLY A 150 -14.70 -20.12 -23.85
C GLY A 150 -14.74 -18.72 -23.23
N SER A 151 -15.33 -18.55 -22.04
CA SER A 151 -15.52 -17.27 -21.36
C SER A 151 -14.98 -17.24 -19.93
N SER A 152 -14.04 -18.13 -19.61
CA SER A 152 -13.40 -18.26 -18.31
C SER A 152 -11.87 -18.19 -18.43
N ASN A 153 -11.20 -17.75 -17.36
CA ASN A 153 -9.84 -18.22 -17.10
C ASN A 153 -9.92 -19.72 -16.78
N ILE A 154 -8.99 -20.52 -17.29
CA ILE A 154 -8.96 -21.96 -17.03
C ILE A 154 -7.62 -22.38 -16.43
N CYS A 155 -7.65 -23.22 -15.40
CA CYS A 155 -6.47 -23.72 -14.72
C CYS A 155 -6.55 -25.24 -14.53
N ALA A 156 -5.40 -25.90 -14.54
CA ALA A 156 -5.27 -27.31 -14.28
C ALA A 156 -4.18 -27.62 -13.25
N GLY A 157 -4.41 -28.64 -12.41
CA GLY A 157 -3.43 -29.10 -11.42
C GLY A 157 -3.31 -28.22 -10.17
N ARG A 158 -4.31 -27.39 -9.88
CA ARG A 158 -4.35 -26.50 -8.70
C ARG A 158 -5.63 -26.73 -7.89
N SER A 159 -5.59 -26.40 -6.59
CA SER A 159 -6.80 -26.23 -5.80
C SER A 159 -7.61 -25.03 -6.29
N LEU A 160 -8.83 -24.88 -5.82
CA LEU A 160 -9.71 -23.77 -6.20
C LEU A 160 -9.08 -22.41 -5.81
N THR A 161 -8.62 -22.24 -4.58
CA THR A 161 -7.91 -21.04 -4.12
C THR A 161 -6.53 -20.88 -4.78
N GLY A 162 -5.78 -21.97 -4.93
CA GLY A 162 -4.47 -21.96 -5.59
C GLY A 162 -4.51 -21.64 -7.08
N SER A 163 -5.67 -21.74 -7.76
CA SER A 163 -5.83 -21.29 -9.13
C SER A 163 -5.83 -19.76 -9.23
N VAL A 164 -6.31 -19.06 -8.22
CA VAL A 164 -6.29 -17.60 -8.16
C VAL A 164 -4.86 -17.07 -8.22
N ASP A 165 -3.98 -17.63 -7.39
CA ASP A 165 -2.54 -17.26 -7.37
C ASP A 165 -1.85 -17.65 -8.69
N ALA A 166 -2.21 -18.79 -9.28
CA ALA A 166 -1.66 -19.23 -10.57
C ALA A 166 -2.04 -18.28 -11.72
N PHE A 167 -3.27 -17.76 -11.73
CA PHE A 167 -3.71 -16.75 -12.68
C PHE A 167 -3.04 -15.39 -12.44
N MET A 168 -2.74 -15.05 -11.19
CA MET A 168 -1.99 -13.83 -10.86
C MET A 168 -0.51 -13.93 -11.24
N ASP A 169 0.11 -15.11 -11.15
CA ASP A 169 1.49 -15.29 -11.65
C ASP A 169 1.55 -15.17 -13.17
N ASP A 170 0.76 -15.95 -13.90
CA ASP A 170 0.55 -15.92 -15.36
C ASP A 170 1.83 -15.80 -16.22
N SER A 171 3.01 -16.15 -15.65
CA SER A 171 4.34 -15.82 -16.21
C SER A 171 4.99 -16.99 -16.96
N ASP A 172 4.25 -18.08 -17.21
CA ASP A 172 4.74 -19.20 -18.00
C ASP A 172 4.92 -18.84 -19.49
N ALA A 173 5.68 -19.66 -20.22
CA ALA A 173 6.02 -19.39 -21.61
C ALA A 173 4.82 -19.28 -22.58
N GLY A 174 3.66 -19.80 -22.20
CA GLY A 174 2.43 -19.70 -22.98
C GLY A 174 1.62 -18.43 -22.73
N ASN A 175 1.90 -17.70 -21.64
CA ASN A 175 1.09 -16.60 -21.17
C ASN A 175 1.85 -15.27 -20.95
N ILE A 176 3.17 -15.33 -20.71
CA ILE A 176 4.00 -14.14 -20.39
C ILE A 176 3.90 -13.01 -21.43
N ASP A 177 3.57 -13.34 -22.67
CA ASP A 177 3.47 -12.34 -23.75
C ASP A 177 2.25 -11.44 -23.64
N ARG A 178 1.26 -11.80 -22.82
CA ARG A 178 0.00 -11.06 -22.65
C ARG A 178 -0.48 -10.93 -21.20
N LEU A 179 -0.11 -11.87 -20.31
CA LEU A 179 -0.58 -11.96 -18.93
C LEU A 179 -2.11 -11.85 -18.84
N GLY A 180 -2.81 -12.62 -19.70
CA GLY A 180 -4.24 -12.45 -19.92
C GLY A 180 -5.08 -12.79 -18.70
N HIS A 181 -4.74 -13.86 -17.96
CA HIS A 181 -5.46 -14.27 -16.77
C HIS A 181 -5.34 -13.23 -15.66
N ARG A 182 -4.12 -12.73 -15.39
CA ARG A 182 -3.87 -11.65 -14.40
C ARG A 182 -4.67 -10.40 -14.73
N ARG A 183 -4.66 -9.97 -15.99
CA ARG A 183 -5.35 -8.76 -16.43
C ARG A 183 -6.86 -8.87 -16.30
N TRP A 184 -7.42 -10.07 -16.49
CA TRP A 184 -8.83 -10.34 -16.20
C TRP A 184 -9.11 -10.24 -14.69
N GLN A 185 -8.29 -10.86 -13.83
CA GLN A 185 -8.46 -10.81 -12.38
C GLN A 185 -8.30 -9.38 -11.82
N LEU A 186 -7.43 -8.56 -12.40
CA LEU A 186 -7.21 -7.16 -12.01
C LEU A 186 -8.07 -6.16 -12.78
N ASN A 187 -9.06 -6.62 -13.57
CA ASN A 187 -9.97 -5.73 -14.27
C ASN A 187 -10.81 -4.92 -13.25
N PRO A 188 -10.68 -3.57 -13.21
CA PRO A 188 -11.42 -2.73 -12.27
C PRO A 188 -12.92 -2.67 -12.56
N ASP A 189 -13.33 -2.96 -13.82
CA ASP A 189 -14.74 -2.97 -14.22
C ASP A 189 -15.47 -4.27 -13.83
N MET A 190 -14.74 -5.28 -13.36
CA MET A 190 -15.35 -6.52 -12.89
C MET A 190 -15.97 -6.32 -11.51
N GLY A 191 -17.26 -6.57 -11.38
CA GLY A 191 -18.01 -6.48 -10.11
C GLY A 191 -18.44 -7.83 -9.57
N ARG A 192 -18.50 -8.87 -10.43
CA ARG A 192 -18.95 -10.21 -10.05
C ARG A 192 -18.08 -11.27 -10.69
N ILE A 193 -17.96 -12.42 -9.99
CA ILE A 193 -17.16 -13.55 -10.41
C ILE A 193 -17.82 -14.86 -10.00
N GLY A 194 -17.50 -15.94 -10.71
CA GLY A 194 -17.93 -17.29 -10.36
C GLY A 194 -16.85 -18.32 -10.65
N PHE A 195 -16.81 -19.38 -9.85
CA PHE A 195 -15.84 -20.45 -9.98
C PHE A 195 -16.52 -21.80 -10.14
N GLY A 196 -15.91 -22.68 -10.93
CA GLY A 196 -16.24 -24.09 -11.01
C GLY A 196 -14.99 -24.94 -10.78
N TYR A 197 -15.17 -26.10 -10.18
CA TYR A 197 -14.10 -27.04 -9.86
C TYR A 197 -14.51 -28.48 -10.15
N ALA A 198 -13.63 -29.21 -10.80
CA ALA A 198 -13.81 -30.65 -11.00
C ALA A 198 -12.46 -31.36 -10.93
N TYR A 199 -12.46 -32.63 -10.55
CA TYR A 199 -11.25 -33.43 -10.59
C TYR A 199 -11.48 -34.78 -11.30
N SER A 200 -10.41 -35.33 -11.85
CA SER A 200 -10.43 -36.60 -12.52
C SER A 200 -9.14 -37.37 -12.20
N GLY A 201 -9.28 -38.45 -11.44
CA GLY A 201 -8.14 -39.31 -11.13
C GLY A 201 -7.48 -39.98 -12.34
N ALA A 202 -8.17 -40.00 -13.50
CA ALA A 202 -7.67 -40.55 -14.76
C ALA A 202 -6.96 -39.48 -15.64
N SER A 203 -7.07 -38.20 -15.31
CA SER A 203 -6.50 -37.12 -16.11
C SER A 203 -5.06 -36.81 -15.73
N ARG A 204 -4.31 -36.17 -16.65
CA ARG A 204 -2.92 -35.78 -16.44
C ARG A 204 -2.72 -34.80 -15.25
N TYR A 205 -3.67 -33.90 -15.04
CA TYR A 205 -3.53 -32.80 -14.11
C TYR A 205 -4.30 -33.00 -12.79
N GLY A 206 -5.21 -33.96 -12.75
CA GLY A 206 -6.01 -34.26 -11.57
C GLY A 206 -7.16 -33.29 -11.31
N ALA A 207 -6.90 -32.00 -11.22
CA ALA A 207 -7.86 -30.95 -10.90
C ALA A 207 -8.02 -29.94 -12.04
N TYR A 208 -9.21 -29.32 -12.16
CA TYR A 208 -9.54 -28.34 -13.19
C TYR A 208 -10.45 -27.25 -12.63
N VAL A 209 -10.13 -26.01 -12.97
CA VAL A 209 -10.87 -24.82 -12.56
C VAL A 209 -11.31 -24.04 -13.78
N ALA A 210 -12.53 -23.52 -13.75
CA ALA A 210 -13.01 -22.46 -14.62
C ALA A 210 -13.40 -21.26 -13.77
N GLU A 211 -12.90 -20.07 -14.09
CA GLU A 211 -13.13 -18.81 -13.41
C GLU A 211 -13.80 -17.83 -14.37
N LYS A 212 -15.08 -17.49 -14.15
CA LYS A 212 -15.86 -16.57 -15.00
C LYS A 212 -15.47 -15.13 -14.74
N VAL A 213 -14.79 -14.49 -15.70
CA VAL A 213 -14.14 -13.17 -15.53
C VAL A 213 -14.63 -12.09 -16.47
N PHE A 214 -15.64 -12.36 -17.32
CA PHE A 214 -16.09 -11.41 -18.34
C PHE A 214 -17.18 -10.44 -17.84
N ASP A 215 -17.46 -10.44 -16.54
CA ASP A 215 -18.37 -9.47 -15.94
C ASP A 215 -17.81 -8.05 -16.03
N ARG A 216 -18.69 -7.08 -16.25
CA ARG A 216 -18.38 -5.65 -16.30
C ARG A 216 -19.42 -4.84 -15.52
N SER A 217 -19.94 -5.42 -14.44
CA SER A 217 -20.92 -4.78 -13.58
C SER A 217 -20.31 -3.90 -12.49
N GLY A 218 -18.98 -3.82 -12.41
CA GLY A 218 -18.27 -2.91 -11.54
C GLY A 218 -18.62 -1.46 -11.86
N ALA A 219 -18.74 -0.62 -10.83
CA ALA A 219 -18.88 0.81 -11.03
C ALA A 219 -17.58 1.34 -11.62
N GLY A 220 -17.63 1.98 -12.79
CA GLY A 220 -16.43 2.48 -13.49
C GLY A 220 -15.47 3.15 -12.55
N CYS A 221 -14.26 2.62 -12.50
CA CYS A 221 -13.18 3.08 -11.63
C CYS A 221 -12.30 4.04 -12.37
N ASP A 222 -12.03 5.19 -11.79
CA ASP A 222 -11.02 6.11 -12.31
C ASP A 222 -9.66 5.67 -11.78
N TYR A 223 -8.77 5.22 -12.67
CA TYR A 223 -7.41 4.79 -12.35
C TYR A 223 -6.41 5.38 -13.35
N ASP A 224 -5.19 5.65 -12.91
CA ASP A 224 -4.09 6.06 -13.80
C ASP A 224 -3.45 4.83 -14.44
N PHE A 225 -3.03 3.87 -13.63
CA PHE A 225 -2.53 2.57 -14.07
C PHE A 225 -2.75 1.51 -12.98
N ILE A 226 -2.67 0.23 -13.37
CA ILE A 226 -2.71 -0.91 -12.46
C ILE A 226 -1.40 -1.67 -12.64
N ALA A 227 -0.63 -1.79 -11.55
CA ALA A 227 0.65 -2.49 -11.55
C ALA A 227 0.58 -3.79 -10.73
N TRP A 228 1.33 -4.78 -11.17
CA TRP A 228 1.64 -5.98 -10.41
C TRP A 228 3.12 -6.33 -10.62
N PRO A 229 3.96 -6.22 -9.60
CA PRO A 229 3.67 -5.78 -8.24
C PRO A 229 3.14 -4.35 -8.18
N ALA A 230 2.23 -4.10 -7.22
CA ALA A 230 1.66 -2.77 -7.00
C ALA A 230 2.69 -1.85 -6.33
N SER A 231 2.50 -0.53 -6.49
CA SER A 231 3.34 0.46 -5.82
C SER A 231 3.14 0.44 -4.31
N GLY A 232 4.18 0.75 -3.56
CA GLY A 232 4.21 0.71 -2.09
C GLY A 232 4.68 -0.64 -1.57
N ASP A 233 4.21 -1.05 -0.40
CA ASP A 233 4.56 -2.35 0.17
C ASP A 233 3.90 -3.49 -0.61
N PHE A 234 4.70 -4.52 -0.92
CA PHE A 234 4.24 -5.66 -1.70
C PHE A 234 4.80 -6.98 -1.17
N PRO A 235 3.95 -8.00 -0.92
CA PRO A 235 4.39 -9.27 -0.36
C PRO A 235 5.03 -10.16 -1.43
N ALA A 236 6.35 -10.40 -1.34
CA ALA A 236 7.03 -11.36 -2.21
C ALA A 236 6.84 -12.80 -1.74
N GLN A 237 6.66 -12.98 -0.43
CA GLN A 237 6.52 -14.27 0.24
C GLN A 237 5.34 -14.25 1.21
N GLU A 238 4.72 -15.41 1.40
CA GLU A 238 3.63 -15.64 2.34
C GLU A 238 3.86 -16.99 3.03
N GLY A 239 4.33 -16.98 4.30
CA GLY A 239 4.51 -18.20 5.08
C GLY A 239 5.42 -19.26 4.45
N GLY A 240 6.44 -18.85 3.71
CA GLY A 240 7.33 -19.73 2.96
C GLY A 240 6.84 -20.07 1.55
N THR A 241 5.64 -19.63 1.16
CA THR A 241 5.12 -19.69 -0.20
C THR A 241 5.52 -18.43 -0.95
N THR A 242 6.04 -18.59 -2.16
CA THR A 242 6.39 -17.46 -3.03
C THR A 242 5.15 -16.94 -3.73
N LEU A 243 4.75 -15.71 -3.44
CA LEU A 243 3.68 -15.02 -4.16
C LEU A 243 4.23 -14.32 -5.40
N PHE A 244 5.43 -13.73 -5.31
CA PHE A 244 6.08 -13.06 -6.44
C PHE A 244 7.59 -13.35 -6.43
N GLY A 245 8.03 -14.27 -7.27
CA GLY A 245 9.42 -14.70 -7.40
C GLY A 245 10.12 -14.15 -8.64
N GLY A 246 11.42 -14.48 -8.79
CA GLY A 246 12.22 -14.02 -9.92
C GLY A 246 11.74 -14.48 -11.30
N SER A 247 10.94 -15.54 -11.37
CA SER A 247 10.28 -15.98 -12.62
C SER A 247 9.03 -15.18 -12.97
N CYS A 248 8.43 -14.47 -12.01
CA CYS A 248 7.21 -13.71 -12.22
C CYS A 248 7.48 -12.45 -13.05
N ALA A 249 6.63 -12.20 -14.05
CA ALA A 249 6.69 -10.99 -14.84
C ALA A 249 5.97 -9.83 -14.13
N TRP A 250 6.57 -8.66 -14.18
CA TRP A 250 5.95 -7.40 -13.81
C TRP A 250 4.97 -6.97 -14.89
N SER A 251 3.93 -6.28 -14.53
CA SER A 251 2.96 -5.69 -15.47
C SER A 251 2.52 -4.31 -15.03
N VAL A 252 2.38 -3.41 -15.99
CA VAL A 252 1.78 -2.08 -15.81
C VAL A 252 0.72 -1.91 -16.87
N THR A 253 -0.54 -1.91 -16.45
CA THR A 253 -1.69 -1.74 -17.33
C THR A 253 -2.14 -0.28 -17.27
N LEU A 254 -2.05 0.42 -18.37
CA LEU A 254 -2.34 1.85 -18.48
C LEU A 254 -3.83 2.10 -18.71
N ASN A 255 -4.38 3.14 -18.08
CA ASN A 255 -5.76 3.57 -18.35
C ASN A 255 -5.86 4.12 -19.78
N PRO A 256 -6.68 3.51 -20.65
CA PRO A 256 -6.84 3.96 -22.04
C PRO A 256 -7.57 5.30 -22.17
N GLN A 257 -8.16 5.83 -21.09
CA GLN A 257 -8.73 7.18 -21.06
C GLN A 257 -7.69 8.26 -20.73
N THR A 258 -6.57 7.87 -20.13
CA THR A 258 -5.47 8.78 -19.76
C THR A 258 -4.32 8.70 -20.77
N TYR A 259 -3.95 7.49 -21.19
CA TYR A 259 -2.79 7.23 -22.04
C TYR A 259 -3.18 6.74 -23.42
N GLN A 260 -2.42 7.19 -24.43
CA GLN A 260 -2.45 6.58 -25.76
C GLN A 260 -1.98 5.12 -25.66
N THR A 261 -2.43 4.30 -26.61
CA THR A 261 -1.94 2.92 -26.76
C THR A 261 -0.41 2.95 -26.89
N PRO A 262 0.32 2.31 -25.95
CA PRO A 262 1.77 2.30 -25.98
C PRO A 262 2.29 1.47 -27.17
N SER A 263 3.42 1.92 -27.72
CA SER A 263 4.11 1.20 -28.80
C SER A 263 5.28 0.40 -28.22
N LEU A 264 5.41 -0.86 -28.64
CA LEU A 264 6.54 -1.71 -28.26
C LEU A 264 7.92 -1.08 -28.58
N SER A 265 8.00 -0.29 -29.66
CA SER A 265 9.25 0.34 -30.09
C SER A 265 9.59 1.61 -29.31
N ASP A 266 8.62 2.24 -28.69
CA ASP A 266 8.77 3.58 -28.09
C ASP A 266 8.93 3.51 -26.57
N VAL A 267 8.44 2.43 -25.94
CA VAL A 267 8.46 2.26 -24.49
C VAL A 267 9.76 1.63 -24.04
N THR A 268 10.36 2.22 -23.02
CA THR A 268 11.51 1.66 -22.29
C THR A 268 11.19 1.65 -20.80
N VAL A 269 11.47 0.56 -20.12
CA VAL A 269 11.36 0.42 -18.67
C VAL A 269 12.77 0.37 -18.08
N THR A 270 13.04 1.26 -17.15
CA THR A 270 14.22 1.19 -16.29
C THR A 270 13.78 0.69 -14.91
N LEU A 271 14.29 -0.47 -14.50
CA LEU A 271 14.08 -1.03 -13.18
C LEU A 271 15.38 -0.88 -12.37
N THR A 272 15.32 -0.23 -11.23
CA THR A 272 16.47 -0.04 -10.34
C THR A 272 16.23 -0.74 -9.01
N ARG A 273 17.19 -1.55 -8.56
CA ARG A 273 17.22 -2.10 -7.20
C ARG A 273 17.98 -1.14 -6.29
N GLU A 274 17.31 -0.55 -5.33
CA GLU A 274 17.85 0.54 -4.51
C GLU A 274 19.01 0.08 -3.59
N SER A 275 19.01 -1.17 -3.16
CA SER A 275 20.00 -1.68 -2.20
C SER A 275 21.44 -1.68 -2.70
N ASP A 276 21.65 -1.81 -4.02
CA ASP A 276 22.99 -1.85 -4.65
C ASP A 276 23.08 -0.99 -5.92
N GLY A 277 22.03 -0.27 -6.28
CA GLY A 277 21.96 0.57 -7.46
C GLY A 277 21.99 -0.19 -8.79
N ARG A 278 21.75 -1.51 -8.78
CA ARG A 278 21.67 -2.30 -10.00
C ARG A 278 20.46 -1.89 -10.83
N THR A 279 20.68 -1.66 -12.13
CA THR A 279 19.64 -1.28 -13.08
C THR A 279 19.49 -2.31 -14.19
N TRP A 280 18.27 -2.45 -14.69
CA TRP A 280 17.91 -3.17 -15.93
C TRP A 280 17.18 -2.21 -16.85
N THR A 281 17.61 -2.13 -18.10
CA THR A 281 16.89 -1.41 -19.14
C THR A 281 16.21 -2.42 -20.04
N LEU A 282 14.88 -2.36 -20.07
CA LEU A 282 14.01 -3.36 -20.69
C LEU A 282 13.21 -2.68 -21.81
N ASP A 283 13.41 -3.12 -23.05
CA ASP A 283 12.83 -2.53 -24.24
C ASP A 283 12.52 -3.60 -25.32
N SER A 284 12.20 -3.17 -26.52
CA SER A 284 11.89 -4.06 -27.65
C SER A 284 13.00 -5.04 -28.00
N GLY A 285 14.25 -4.79 -27.58
CA GLY A 285 15.39 -5.68 -27.78
C GLY A 285 15.46 -6.84 -26.79
N THR A 286 14.71 -6.78 -25.68
CA THR A 286 14.78 -7.75 -24.57
C THR A 286 13.62 -8.76 -24.54
N ARG A 287 13.20 -9.29 -25.68
CA ARG A 287 12.11 -10.30 -25.79
C ARG A 287 12.58 -11.73 -25.57
N ASN A 288 13.11 -12.07 -24.41
CA ASN A 288 13.57 -13.41 -24.08
C ASN A 288 12.78 -13.98 -22.88
N THR A 289 12.12 -15.11 -23.03
CA THR A 289 11.34 -15.77 -21.95
C THR A 289 12.19 -16.42 -20.86
N SER A 290 13.51 -16.59 -21.06
CA SER A 290 14.44 -17.20 -20.08
C SER A 290 15.46 -16.25 -19.47
N GLY A 291 15.53 -15.01 -19.97
CA GLY A 291 16.42 -13.94 -19.48
C GLY A 291 15.63 -12.67 -19.18
N ASP A 292 16.23 -11.52 -19.45
CA ASP A 292 15.47 -10.25 -19.47
C ASP A 292 14.33 -10.34 -20.46
N TYR A 293 13.16 -9.89 -20.07
CA TYR A 293 11.96 -9.98 -20.89
C TYR A 293 11.25 -8.64 -20.94
N PHE A 294 10.78 -8.27 -22.14
CA PHE A 294 9.96 -7.09 -22.34
C PHE A 294 8.89 -7.34 -23.43
N ASN A 295 7.68 -6.89 -23.18
CA ASN A 295 6.62 -6.86 -24.18
C ASN A 295 5.63 -5.73 -23.92
N VAL A 296 4.90 -5.32 -24.93
CA VAL A 296 3.72 -4.47 -24.84
C VAL A 296 2.58 -5.22 -25.51
N ASP A 297 1.55 -5.56 -24.74
CA ASP A 297 0.35 -6.18 -25.25
C ASP A 297 -0.84 -5.22 -25.20
N THR A 298 -1.46 -4.99 -26.35
CA THR A 298 -2.61 -4.11 -26.52
C THR A 298 -3.93 -4.87 -26.64
N GLY A 299 -3.91 -6.18 -26.46
CA GLY A 299 -5.10 -7.04 -26.48
C GLY A 299 -6.06 -6.75 -25.33
N GLY A 300 -7.35 -7.05 -25.54
CA GLY A 300 -8.42 -6.73 -24.61
C GLY A 300 -8.69 -7.81 -23.56
N TYR A 301 -7.71 -8.21 -22.78
CA TYR A 301 -7.85 -9.16 -21.67
C TYR A 301 -8.36 -8.46 -20.40
N GLY A 302 -9.65 -8.13 -20.32
CA GLY A 302 -10.21 -7.30 -19.25
C GLY A 302 -9.88 -5.83 -19.47
N VAL A 303 -8.62 -5.47 -19.30
CA VAL A 303 -8.04 -4.16 -19.59
C VAL A 303 -6.99 -4.26 -20.70
N SER A 304 -6.87 -3.22 -21.54
CA SER A 304 -5.87 -3.13 -22.62
C SER A 304 -4.60 -2.40 -22.16
N ASN A 305 -3.61 -2.27 -23.06
CA ASN A 305 -2.42 -1.43 -22.86
C ASN A 305 -1.51 -1.89 -21.72
N CYS A 306 -1.09 -3.15 -21.73
CA CYS A 306 -0.23 -3.74 -20.72
C CYS A 306 1.24 -3.71 -21.16
N ILE A 307 2.10 -3.09 -20.34
CA ILE A 307 3.55 -3.17 -20.43
C ILE A 307 4.00 -4.32 -19.53
N ILE A 308 4.76 -5.26 -20.07
CA ILE A 308 5.14 -6.51 -19.42
C ILE A 308 6.66 -6.62 -19.43
N PHE A 309 7.26 -6.83 -18.27
CA PHE A 309 8.71 -6.94 -18.18
C PHE A 309 9.16 -7.86 -17.05
N ARG A 310 10.37 -8.41 -17.17
CA ARG A 310 10.99 -9.25 -16.15
C ARG A 310 12.50 -9.12 -16.24
N PRO A 311 13.17 -8.67 -15.15
CA PRO A 311 14.64 -8.63 -15.08
C PRO A 311 15.22 -10.04 -14.92
N SER A 312 16.36 -10.30 -15.51
CA SER A 312 17.14 -11.53 -15.26
C SER A 312 18.05 -11.41 -14.04
N GLY A 313 18.43 -12.55 -13.47
CA GLY A 313 19.38 -12.60 -12.35
C GLY A 313 18.82 -12.04 -11.04
N VAL A 314 17.50 -12.15 -10.86
CA VAL A 314 16.79 -11.95 -9.60
C VAL A 314 16.10 -13.27 -9.27
N ASP A 315 16.57 -13.96 -8.24
CA ASP A 315 15.95 -15.20 -7.77
C ASP A 315 14.79 -14.91 -6.81
N ARG A 316 14.98 -13.88 -5.96
CA ARG A 316 14.03 -13.42 -4.96
C ARG A 316 14.01 -11.90 -4.93
N TYR A 317 12.82 -11.34 -4.81
CA TYR A 317 12.64 -9.91 -4.62
C TYR A 317 12.66 -9.56 -3.13
N GLU A 318 13.54 -8.61 -2.77
CA GLU A 318 13.72 -8.09 -1.41
C GLU A 318 14.08 -6.60 -1.48
N GLY A 319 13.64 -5.82 -0.49
CA GLY A 319 13.91 -4.38 -0.44
C GLY A 319 13.17 -3.58 -1.50
N VAL A 320 13.68 -2.40 -1.83
CA VAL A 320 13.00 -1.42 -2.67
C VAL A 320 13.49 -1.49 -4.11
N TYR A 321 12.54 -1.46 -5.04
CA TYR A 321 12.77 -1.31 -6.47
C TYR A 321 12.04 -0.10 -7.01
N THR A 322 12.72 0.69 -7.84
CA THR A 322 12.11 1.81 -8.58
C THR A 322 11.88 1.41 -10.03
N VAL A 323 10.68 1.67 -10.52
CA VAL A 323 10.28 1.48 -11.92
C VAL A 323 10.10 2.84 -12.54
N GLU A 324 10.80 3.10 -13.64
CA GLU A 324 10.62 4.28 -14.49
C GLU A 324 10.22 3.83 -15.89
N ILE A 325 9.25 4.49 -16.49
CA ILE A 325 8.75 4.15 -17.83
C ILE A 325 8.78 5.37 -18.73
N ASP A 326 9.62 5.31 -19.76
CA ASP A 326 9.74 6.32 -20.79
C ASP A 326 8.94 5.95 -22.05
N GLY A 327 8.68 6.95 -22.89
CA GLY A 327 8.03 6.78 -24.20
C GLY A 327 6.50 6.80 -24.15
N LEU A 328 5.89 7.04 -22.99
CA LEU A 328 4.44 7.15 -22.84
C LEU A 328 3.92 8.49 -23.35
N ARG A 329 2.66 8.51 -23.81
CA ARG A 329 1.95 9.70 -24.24
C ARG A 329 0.56 9.75 -23.62
N THR A 330 0.11 10.94 -23.25
CA THR A 330 -1.28 11.17 -22.89
C THR A 330 -2.20 11.12 -24.11
N ILE A 331 -3.51 10.94 -23.89
CA ILE A 331 -4.53 11.01 -24.96
C ILE A 331 -4.42 12.30 -25.77
N GLY A 332 -4.07 13.43 -25.15
CA GLY A 332 -3.82 14.71 -25.81
C GLY A 332 -2.52 14.78 -26.63
N GLY A 333 -1.71 13.73 -26.68
CA GLY A 333 -0.45 13.62 -27.43
C GLY A 333 0.77 14.21 -26.72
N GLY A 334 0.63 14.72 -25.50
CA GLY A 334 1.76 15.17 -24.68
C GLY A 334 2.64 14.00 -24.24
N ALA A 335 3.96 14.18 -24.23
CA ALA A 335 4.88 13.21 -23.66
C ALA A 335 4.69 13.14 -22.13
N VAL A 336 4.77 11.94 -21.58
CA VAL A 336 4.83 11.71 -20.12
C VAL A 336 6.31 11.54 -19.76
N THR A 337 6.83 12.42 -18.92
CA THR A 337 8.28 12.51 -18.64
C THR A 337 8.65 12.07 -17.22
N ASP A 338 7.66 11.73 -16.40
CA ASP A 338 7.81 11.51 -14.96
C ASP A 338 7.04 10.28 -14.49
N PHE A 339 6.89 9.25 -15.35
CA PHE A 339 6.22 8.03 -14.95
C PHE A 339 7.17 7.15 -14.13
N ALA A 340 7.03 7.18 -12.82
CA ALA A 340 7.82 6.36 -11.90
C ALA A 340 6.99 5.92 -10.70
N TYR A 341 7.29 4.71 -10.15
CA TYR A 341 6.75 4.23 -8.90
C TYR A 341 7.75 3.30 -8.20
N GLN A 342 7.57 3.11 -6.91
CA GLN A 342 8.41 2.21 -6.10
C GLN A 342 7.61 1.02 -5.59
N VAL A 343 8.30 -0.12 -5.43
CA VAL A 343 7.80 -1.34 -4.80
C VAL A 343 8.76 -1.74 -3.69
N ALA A 344 8.25 -1.85 -2.48
CA ALA A 344 9.01 -2.31 -1.31
C ALA A 344 8.60 -3.75 -0.98
N PHE A 345 9.42 -4.70 -1.38
CA PHE A 345 9.17 -6.12 -1.17
C PHE A 345 9.42 -6.56 0.26
N PHE A 346 8.52 -7.39 0.79
CA PHE A 346 8.65 -7.97 2.12
C PHE A 346 8.13 -9.42 2.16
N ASP A 347 8.38 -10.12 3.26
CA ASP A 347 7.82 -11.44 3.55
C ASP A 347 6.65 -11.27 4.53
N ALA A 348 5.43 -11.60 4.10
CA ALA A 348 4.23 -11.40 4.92
C ALA A 348 4.24 -12.23 6.22
N ALA A 349 4.96 -13.37 6.25
CA ALA A 349 5.12 -14.16 7.47
C ALA A 349 6.18 -13.61 8.44
N GLN A 350 7.09 -12.75 7.94
CA GLN A 350 8.14 -12.10 8.73
C GLN A 350 7.78 -10.63 9.03
N SER A 351 6.65 -10.14 8.53
CA SER A 351 6.09 -8.93 9.09
C SER A 351 5.79 -9.28 10.54
N GLU A 352 6.73 -8.93 11.45
CA GLU A 352 6.36 -8.89 12.86
C GLU A 352 5.03 -8.16 12.93
N PRO A 353 4.02 -8.70 13.63
CA PRO A 353 2.85 -7.89 13.89
C PRO A 353 3.42 -6.59 14.46
N GLU A 354 3.19 -5.46 13.74
CA GLU A 354 3.28 -4.18 14.45
C GLU A 354 2.58 -4.45 15.76
N PRO A 355 3.18 -4.12 16.90
CA PRO A 355 2.50 -4.35 18.17
C PRO A 355 1.10 -3.80 17.94
N THR A 356 0.09 -4.67 18.02
CA THR A 356 -1.32 -4.31 17.96
C THR A 356 -1.40 -3.00 18.68
N PRO A 357 -1.97 -1.89 18.12
CA PRO A 357 -2.09 -0.67 18.89
C PRO A 357 -2.75 -1.14 20.18
N GLU A 358 -1.91 -1.24 21.20
CA GLU A 358 -2.34 -1.69 22.52
C GLU A 358 -3.53 -0.81 22.84
N PRO A 359 -4.68 -1.34 23.26
CA PRO A 359 -5.81 -0.52 23.63
C PRO A 359 -5.21 0.59 24.47
N GLU A 360 -5.48 1.85 24.12
CA GLU A 360 -4.92 3.02 24.81
C GLU A 360 -4.77 2.68 26.28
N PRO A 361 -3.55 2.70 26.85
CA PRO A 361 -3.36 2.21 28.19
C PRO A 361 -4.35 2.96 29.08
N GLU A 362 -5.21 2.22 29.73
CA GLU A 362 -6.11 2.80 30.74
C GLU A 362 -5.23 3.66 31.64
N PRO A 363 -5.59 4.91 31.93
CA PRO A 363 -4.74 5.82 32.70
C PRO A 363 -4.38 5.14 34.04
N GLY A 364 -3.12 4.70 34.19
CA GLY A 364 -2.65 4.07 35.43
C GLY A 364 -1.75 2.84 35.31
N THR A 365 -1.44 2.30 34.11
CA THR A 365 -0.45 1.22 33.97
C THR A 365 0.97 1.75 34.01
N GLU A 366 1.80 1.28 34.95
CA GLU A 366 3.22 1.63 35.02
C GLU A 366 3.97 1.09 33.78
N THR A 367 4.27 1.95 32.83
CA THR A 367 5.15 1.64 31.70
C THR A 367 6.59 1.53 32.18
N SER A 368 7.14 0.32 32.17
CA SER A 368 8.53 0.05 32.55
C SER A 368 9.32 -0.41 31.31
N PHE A 369 10.27 0.40 30.86
CA PHE A 369 11.19 0.06 29.80
C PHE A 369 12.47 -0.56 30.38
N ALA A 370 12.87 -1.73 29.88
CA ALA A 370 14.03 -2.48 30.39
C ALA A 370 15.37 -1.76 30.10
N ASP A 371 15.43 -0.92 29.07
CA ASP A 371 16.60 -0.14 28.66
C ASP A 371 16.60 1.30 29.24
N VAL A 372 15.69 1.61 30.17
CA VAL A 372 15.61 2.89 30.87
C VAL A 372 15.92 2.68 32.36
N PRO A 373 17.19 2.78 32.78
CA PRO A 373 17.56 2.69 34.20
C PRO A 373 16.83 3.77 35.02
N ALA A 374 16.30 3.42 36.17
CA ALA A 374 15.59 4.35 37.04
C ALA A 374 16.45 5.58 37.46
N SER A 375 17.76 5.44 37.43
CA SER A 375 18.73 6.53 37.72
C SER A 375 19.07 7.40 36.50
N ALA A 376 18.62 7.06 35.31
CA ALA A 376 18.89 7.84 34.10
C ALA A 376 18.14 9.18 34.17
N TRP A 377 18.80 10.26 33.72
CA TRP A 377 18.21 11.61 33.73
C TRP A 377 16.90 11.70 32.93
N TYR A 378 16.76 10.85 31.92
CA TYR A 378 15.59 10.78 31.04
C TYR A 378 14.50 9.82 31.55
N ALA A 379 14.73 9.07 32.62
CA ALA A 379 13.81 8.00 33.04
C ALA A 379 12.39 8.48 33.32
N GLN A 380 12.25 9.64 33.93
CA GLN A 380 10.96 10.27 34.18
C GLN A 380 10.29 10.68 32.86
N TYR A 381 11.03 11.33 31.98
CA TYR A 381 10.51 11.84 30.71
C TYR A 381 10.08 10.70 29.77
N ALA A 382 10.87 9.63 29.66
CA ALA A 382 10.53 8.47 28.87
C ALA A 382 9.21 7.83 29.32
N ARG A 383 9.01 7.70 30.64
CA ARG A 383 7.79 7.15 31.22
C ARG A 383 6.59 8.07 31.00
N GLU A 384 6.73 9.37 31.33
CA GLU A 384 5.63 10.32 31.21
C GLU A 384 5.21 10.58 29.75
N ALA A 385 6.17 10.64 28.83
CA ALA A 385 5.88 10.76 27.40
C ALA A 385 5.14 9.53 26.87
N ALA A 386 5.50 8.33 27.35
CA ALA A 386 4.81 7.10 26.97
C ALA A 386 3.40 7.00 27.60
N GLN A 387 3.23 7.35 28.85
CA GLN A 387 1.93 7.34 29.53
C GLN A 387 0.95 8.37 28.95
N ALA A 388 1.47 9.48 28.44
CA ALA A 388 0.69 10.53 27.78
C ALA A 388 0.45 10.25 26.28
N GLY A 389 0.96 9.12 25.74
CA GLY A 389 0.82 8.81 24.31
C GLY A 389 1.63 9.71 23.37
N LEU A 390 2.49 10.60 23.90
CA LEU A 390 3.32 11.52 23.10
C LEU A 390 4.44 10.79 22.37
N MET A 391 5.07 9.81 23.03
CA MET A 391 6.09 8.94 22.44
C MET A 391 5.89 7.50 22.89
N THR A 392 5.81 6.57 21.97
CA THR A 392 5.80 5.14 22.28
C THR A 392 7.22 4.57 22.37
N GLY A 393 7.38 3.38 22.97
CA GLY A 393 8.63 2.63 22.89
C GLY A 393 8.92 2.18 21.45
N THR A 394 10.17 1.80 21.21
CA THR A 394 10.57 1.14 19.94
C THR A 394 10.21 -0.36 19.95
N ALA A 395 9.87 -0.89 21.14
CA ALA A 395 9.28 -2.20 21.38
C ALA A 395 8.57 -2.16 22.74
N GLN A 396 7.76 -3.18 23.04
CA GLN A 396 6.94 -3.26 24.27
C GLN A 396 7.71 -2.96 25.57
N THR A 397 8.97 -3.37 25.67
CA THR A 397 9.82 -3.16 26.85
C THR A 397 11.04 -2.29 26.56
N ARG A 398 11.08 -1.60 25.42
CA ARG A 398 12.27 -0.87 24.98
C ARG A 398 11.93 0.54 24.50
N PHE A 399 12.59 1.54 25.09
CA PHE A 399 12.45 2.94 24.72
C PHE A 399 13.47 3.41 23.67
N SER A 400 14.65 2.80 23.66
CA SER A 400 15.81 3.14 22.83
C SER A 400 16.26 4.61 23.01
N PRO A 401 16.65 5.04 24.23
CA PRO A 401 16.87 6.45 24.56
C PRO A 401 17.93 7.15 23.72
N ASP A 402 18.97 6.43 23.31
CA ASP A 402 20.11 6.96 22.54
C ASP A 402 19.89 6.93 21.02
N GLN A 403 18.79 6.32 20.55
CA GLN A 403 18.45 6.33 19.14
C GLN A 403 18.07 7.74 18.69
N THR A 404 18.57 8.18 17.53
CA THR A 404 18.21 9.47 16.92
C THR A 404 16.87 9.36 16.21
N LEU A 405 16.11 10.44 16.21
CA LEU A 405 14.87 10.53 15.44
C LEU A 405 15.16 10.90 13.98
N SER A 406 14.35 10.39 13.07
CA SER A 406 14.28 10.90 11.71
C SER A 406 13.45 12.20 11.64
N VAL A 407 13.59 12.94 10.55
CA VAL A 407 12.76 14.13 10.28
C VAL A 407 11.28 13.72 10.24
N ALA A 408 10.93 12.57 9.69
CA ALA A 408 9.57 12.04 9.65
C ALA A 408 8.98 11.78 11.04
N GLU A 409 9.79 11.25 11.97
CA GLU A 409 9.36 11.08 13.36
C GLU A 409 9.08 12.42 14.03
N VAL A 410 9.93 13.44 13.81
CA VAL A 410 9.71 14.79 14.34
C VAL A 410 8.46 15.45 13.74
N VAL A 411 8.24 15.30 12.43
CA VAL A 411 7.02 15.76 11.74
C VAL A 411 5.77 15.09 12.34
N THR A 412 5.85 13.80 12.62
CA THR A 412 4.72 13.07 13.24
C THR A 412 4.42 13.57 14.64
N LEU A 413 5.45 13.88 15.44
CA LEU A 413 5.28 14.51 16.76
C LEU A 413 4.66 15.91 16.66
N ALA A 414 5.11 16.72 15.70
CA ALA A 414 4.55 18.05 15.45
C ALA A 414 3.06 17.96 15.06
N ALA A 415 2.70 17.06 14.15
CA ALA A 415 1.33 16.84 13.73
C ALA A 415 0.43 16.44 14.92
N ARG A 416 0.86 15.49 15.74
CA ARG A 416 0.11 15.02 16.92
C ARG A 416 -0.10 16.15 17.94
N LEU A 417 0.95 16.89 18.26
CA LEU A 417 0.86 18.03 19.18
C LEU A 417 -0.11 19.10 18.68
N HIS A 418 -0.06 19.43 17.39
CA HIS A 418 -0.94 20.42 16.80
C HIS A 418 -2.39 19.92 16.78
N ALA A 419 -2.63 18.71 16.31
CA ALA A 419 -3.98 18.12 16.23
C ALA A 419 -4.64 18.01 17.61
N GLU A 420 -3.90 17.58 18.64
CA GLU A 420 -4.40 17.52 20.01
C GLU A 420 -4.89 18.88 20.51
N GLN A 421 -4.16 19.95 20.22
CA GLN A 421 -4.54 21.31 20.62
C GLN A 421 -5.78 21.82 19.86
N GLN A 422 -5.97 21.38 18.62
CA GLN A 422 -7.15 21.72 17.84
C GLN A 422 -8.37 20.83 18.20
N GLY A 423 -8.18 19.80 19.02
CA GLY A 423 -9.21 18.78 19.30
C GLY A 423 -9.49 17.88 18.10
N GLU A 424 -8.50 17.69 17.25
CA GLU A 424 -8.52 16.90 16.02
C GLU A 424 -7.65 15.65 16.15
N THR A 425 -7.74 14.78 15.18
CA THR A 425 -6.84 13.62 15.03
C THR A 425 -6.06 13.75 13.74
N VAL A 426 -4.78 13.36 13.78
CA VAL A 426 -3.95 13.30 12.56
C VAL A 426 -4.56 12.28 11.62
N PRO A 427 -4.95 12.66 10.39
CA PRO A 427 -5.52 11.72 9.43
C PRO A 427 -4.52 10.62 9.10
N GLN A 428 -4.97 9.39 9.11
CA GLN A 428 -4.22 8.29 8.53
C GLN A 428 -4.23 8.47 7.00
N ARG A 429 -3.07 8.40 6.37
CA ARG A 429 -2.96 8.43 4.91
C ARG A 429 -2.17 7.22 4.42
N PRO A 430 -2.58 6.63 3.29
CA PRO A 430 -1.86 5.50 2.68
C PRO A 430 -0.45 5.92 2.26
N GLY A 431 0.49 4.99 2.34
CA GLY A 431 1.88 5.23 1.96
C GLY A 431 2.84 5.12 3.13
N ALA A 432 3.91 5.91 3.12
CA ALA A 432 4.84 5.94 4.23
C ALA A 432 4.12 6.30 5.53
N TRP A 433 4.43 5.61 6.62
CA TRP A 433 3.79 5.75 7.93
C TRP A 433 3.65 7.21 8.43
N TYR A 434 4.53 8.08 7.96
CA TYR A 434 4.54 9.52 8.30
C TYR A 434 3.68 10.37 7.35
N LEU A 435 3.14 9.81 6.27
CA LEU A 435 2.52 10.62 5.19
C LEU A 435 1.26 11.35 5.67
N GLY A 436 0.47 10.73 6.53
CA GLY A 436 -0.68 11.38 7.15
C GLY A 436 -0.26 12.61 7.96
N ALA A 437 0.75 12.45 8.80
CA ALA A 437 1.31 13.53 9.61
C ALA A 437 1.98 14.62 8.75
N TYR A 438 2.75 14.23 7.75
CA TYR A 438 3.40 15.16 6.84
C TYR A 438 2.39 16.02 6.06
N THR A 439 1.37 15.37 5.49
CA THR A 439 0.34 16.09 4.74
C THR A 439 -0.50 16.98 5.66
N TYR A 440 -0.87 16.48 6.84
CA TYR A 440 -1.54 17.29 7.86
C TYR A 440 -0.77 18.56 8.18
N CYS A 441 0.53 18.47 8.45
CA CYS A 441 1.37 19.64 8.73
C CYS A 441 1.43 20.61 7.55
N VAL A 442 1.46 20.13 6.32
CA VAL A 442 1.43 20.98 5.11
C VAL A 442 0.06 21.65 4.95
N ASP A 443 -1.02 20.90 5.12
CA ASP A 443 -2.40 21.39 4.97
C ASP A 443 -2.73 22.44 6.06
N GLU A 444 -2.25 22.25 7.29
CA GLU A 444 -2.36 23.22 8.41
C GLU A 444 -1.35 24.37 8.33
N GLY A 445 -0.48 24.38 7.33
CA GLY A 445 0.49 25.46 7.12
C GLY A 445 1.62 25.51 8.13
N LEU A 446 1.91 24.41 8.85
CA LEU A 446 3.04 24.35 9.79
C LEU A 446 4.38 24.47 9.05
N PHE A 447 4.45 23.93 7.85
CA PHE A 447 5.57 24.12 6.92
C PHE A 447 5.11 23.87 5.47
N THR A 448 5.93 24.27 4.52
CA THR A 448 5.75 23.98 3.09
C THR A 448 6.61 22.79 2.65
N THR A 449 6.25 22.15 1.55
CA THR A 449 7.05 21.07 0.95
C THR A 449 8.44 21.55 0.48
N MET A 450 8.66 22.85 0.35
CA MET A 450 9.99 23.44 0.06
C MET A 450 10.86 23.56 1.33
N GLU A 451 10.25 23.82 2.47
CA GLU A 451 10.97 23.90 3.76
C GLU A 451 11.32 22.51 4.29
N VAL A 452 10.41 21.55 4.12
CA VAL A 452 10.62 20.14 4.50
C VAL A 452 10.36 19.26 3.26
N PRO A 453 11.34 19.12 2.36
CA PRO A 453 11.18 18.27 1.18
C PRO A 453 11.14 16.79 1.56
N SER A 454 10.34 16.00 0.84
CA SER A 454 10.15 14.57 1.13
C SER A 454 11.46 13.76 1.15
N GLY A 455 12.46 14.17 0.39
CA GLY A 455 13.77 13.50 0.32
C GLY A 455 14.61 13.52 1.61
N ILE A 456 14.24 14.35 2.61
CA ILE A 456 14.96 14.39 3.90
C ILE A 456 14.21 13.68 5.03
N LEU A 457 12.98 13.21 4.80
CA LEU A 457 12.12 12.72 5.87
C LEU A 457 12.70 11.51 6.61
N GLU A 458 13.38 10.63 5.93
CA GLU A 458 14.02 9.45 6.53
C GLU A 458 15.43 9.72 7.06
N GLN A 459 15.97 10.92 6.87
CA GLN A 459 17.28 11.29 7.41
C GLN A 459 17.18 11.63 8.91
N PRO A 460 18.27 11.43 9.68
CA PRO A 460 18.30 11.85 11.07
C PRO A 460 18.01 13.35 11.20
N ALA A 461 17.09 13.71 12.09
CA ALA A 461 16.75 15.10 12.37
C ALA A 461 17.80 15.78 13.24
N THR A 462 18.22 16.97 12.86
CA THR A 462 19.04 17.82 13.71
C THR A 462 18.19 18.46 14.82
N ARG A 463 18.85 18.91 15.89
CA ARG A 463 18.17 19.64 16.98
C ARG A 463 17.55 20.95 16.46
N PHE A 464 18.17 21.61 15.48
CA PHE A 464 17.58 22.80 14.83
C PHE A 464 16.29 22.46 14.09
N GLN A 465 16.27 21.40 13.28
CA GLN A 465 15.06 20.97 12.59
C GLN A 465 13.94 20.59 13.58
N MET A 466 14.28 19.88 14.65
CA MET A 466 13.31 19.50 15.67
C MET A 466 12.70 20.72 16.36
N VAL A 467 13.51 21.69 16.82
CA VAL A 467 12.99 22.88 17.51
C VAL A 467 12.10 23.71 16.60
N GLU A 468 12.48 23.86 15.34
CA GLU A 468 11.71 24.64 14.37
C GLU A 468 10.34 24.01 14.08
N LEU A 469 10.31 22.69 13.84
CA LEU A 469 9.07 21.96 13.54
C LEU A 469 8.11 21.92 14.73
N LEU A 470 8.61 21.64 15.93
CA LEU A 470 7.78 21.59 17.13
C LEU A 470 7.33 22.99 17.58
N ASP A 471 8.14 24.04 17.36
CA ASP A 471 7.76 25.41 17.70
C ASP A 471 6.54 25.88 16.91
N ARG A 472 6.46 25.50 15.63
CA ARG A 472 5.32 25.82 14.76
C ARG A 472 4.06 25.05 15.13
N ALA A 473 4.20 23.89 15.73
CA ALA A 473 3.09 23.04 16.15
C ALA A 473 2.41 23.47 17.46
N VAL A 474 3.07 24.35 18.24
CA VAL A 474 2.60 24.74 19.57
C VAL A 474 2.26 26.23 19.58
N PRO A 475 1.11 26.68 20.14
CA PRO A 475 0.74 28.08 20.16
C PRO A 475 1.68 28.90 21.06
N ASP A 476 1.80 30.21 20.81
CA ASP A 476 2.67 31.11 21.53
C ASP A 476 2.32 31.19 23.02
N SER A 477 1.09 30.96 23.41
CA SER A 477 0.66 30.89 24.81
C SER A 477 1.41 29.83 25.62
N GLU A 478 1.78 28.74 24.97
CA GLU A 478 2.53 27.63 25.57
C GLU A 478 4.04 27.88 25.62
N LYS A 479 4.53 28.96 25.00
CA LYS A 479 5.94 29.38 24.94
C LYS A 479 6.21 30.65 25.70
N THR A 480 5.38 30.97 26.71
CA THR A 480 5.55 32.14 27.53
C THR A 480 6.88 32.09 28.30
N ALA A 481 7.65 33.15 28.19
CA ALA A 481 8.95 33.28 28.86
C ALA A 481 8.83 33.23 30.38
N ILE A 482 9.63 32.38 31.00
CA ILE A 482 9.82 32.30 32.46
C ILE A 482 11.22 32.77 32.87
N HIS A 483 12.15 32.86 31.90
CA HIS A 483 13.52 33.33 32.07
C HIS A 483 13.80 34.48 31.10
N GLY A 484 13.90 35.73 31.59
CA GLY A 484 13.87 36.93 30.76
C GLY A 484 14.95 37.02 29.67
N ASP A 485 16.21 36.63 29.98
CA ASP A 485 17.36 36.82 29.08
C ASP A 485 18.08 35.50 28.75
N ALA A 486 17.43 34.37 28.96
CA ALA A 486 18.04 33.06 28.65
C ALA A 486 18.28 32.93 27.15
N ALA A 487 19.48 32.49 26.78
CA ALA A 487 19.89 32.30 25.39
C ALA A 487 20.95 31.19 25.28
N ALA A 488 20.99 30.49 24.15
CA ALA A 488 22.02 29.50 23.87
C ALA A 488 23.35 30.19 23.51
N PRO A 489 24.46 29.93 24.22
CA PRO A 489 25.73 30.59 23.93
C PRO A 489 26.33 30.26 22.55
N ASP A 490 26.00 29.11 22.02
CA ASP A 490 26.50 28.59 20.73
C ASP A 490 25.60 28.95 19.54
N VAL A 491 24.50 29.68 19.74
CA VAL A 491 23.59 30.09 18.67
C VAL A 491 23.63 31.61 18.51
N GLY A 492 24.52 32.07 17.64
CA GLY A 492 24.78 33.50 17.44
C GLY A 492 23.74 34.20 16.55
N PRO A 493 23.86 35.53 16.40
CA PRO A 493 22.90 36.36 15.68
C PRO A 493 22.82 36.09 14.19
N ASP A 494 23.80 35.40 13.63
CA ASP A 494 23.81 35.01 12.20
C ASP A 494 23.07 33.69 11.93
N SER A 495 22.65 32.98 13.01
CA SER A 495 21.90 31.72 12.86
C SER A 495 20.42 31.99 12.55
N PRO A 496 19.85 31.38 11.53
CA PRO A 496 18.42 31.50 11.25
C PRO A 496 17.54 30.91 12.38
N TYR A 497 18.12 30.10 13.26
CA TYR A 497 17.44 29.47 14.40
C TYR A 497 17.55 30.22 15.70
N GLN A 498 18.29 31.35 15.75
CA GLN A 498 18.54 32.08 16.99
C GLN A 498 17.27 32.45 17.73
N GLU A 499 16.30 33.01 17.02
CA GLU A 499 15.05 33.48 17.63
C GLU A 499 14.27 32.33 18.27
N VAL A 500 14.06 31.25 17.56
CA VAL A 500 13.29 30.08 18.03
C VAL A 500 14.02 29.39 19.19
N VAL A 501 15.32 29.20 19.11
CA VAL A 501 16.12 28.58 20.18
C VAL A 501 16.09 29.43 21.45
N ASN A 502 16.31 30.75 21.35
CA ASN A 502 16.27 31.63 22.52
C ASN A 502 14.87 31.68 23.14
N ARG A 503 13.80 31.68 22.34
CA ARG A 503 12.43 31.59 22.83
C ARG A 503 12.22 30.31 23.67
N TRP A 504 12.78 29.19 23.26
CA TRP A 504 12.68 27.95 24.02
C TRP A 504 13.48 27.93 25.29
N TYR A 505 14.65 28.57 25.30
CA TYR A 505 15.42 28.82 26.54
C TYR A 505 14.65 29.72 27.48
N GLN A 506 14.10 30.82 26.99
CA GLN A 506 13.31 31.77 27.80
C GLN A 506 12.04 31.11 28.34
N ALA A 507 11.41 30.24 27.59
CA ALA A 507 10.23 29.48 28.01
C ALA A 507 10.56 28.29 28.93
N GLY A 508 11.84 27.96 29.15
CA GLY A 508 12.27 26.82 29.96
C GLY A 508 11.93 25.46 29.36
N ILE A 509 11.74 25.41 28.05
CA ILE A 509 11.48 24.16 27.32
C ILE A 509 12.78 23.37 27.15
N THR A 510 13.89 24.07 26.93
CA THR A 510 15.24 23.50 26.90
C THR A 510 16.22 24.35 27.68
N GLN A 511 17.33 23.75 28.11
CA GLN A 511 18.43 24.44 28.82
C GLN A 511 19.80 24.16 28.18
N GLY A 512 19.84 23.37 27.11
CA GLY A 512 21.09 22.93 26.51
C GLY A 512 21.83 21.84 27.28
N ASP A 513 23.10 21.67 26.95
CA ASP A 513 24.02 20.77 27.65
C ASP A 513 24.51 21.38 28.99
N GLN A 514 25.46 20.74 29.69
CA GLN A 514 26.04 21.22 30.94
C GLN A 514 26.74 22.60 30.83
N SER A 515 27.09 23.03 29.63
CA SER A 515 27.65 24.34 29.32
C SER A 515 26.60 25.34 28.82
N GLY A 516 25.35 24.92 28.73
CA GLY A 516 24.24 25.71 28.21
C GLY A 516 24.17 25.75 26.67
N ASN A 517 25.00 24.98 25.93
CA ASN A 517 25.00 24.98 24.49
C ASN A 517 23.80 24.19 23.95
N PHE A 518 23.20 24.72 22.90
CA PHE A 518 22.09 24.04 22.19
C PHE A 518 22.56 22.88 21.32
N ASN A 519 23.75 22.99 20.72
CA ASN A 519 24.34 22.01 19.82
C ASN A 519 23.41 21.67 18.62
N GLY A 520 22.92 22.70 17.95
CA GLY A 520 21.82 22.60 16.98
C GLY A 520 22.04 21.69 15.78
N GLU A 521 23.29 21.52 15.32
CA GLU A 521 23.65 20.65 14.21
C GLU A 521 23.73 19.15 14.59
N ASN A 522 23.73 18.82 15.89
CA ASN A 522 23.74 17.44 16.33
C ASN A 522 22.35 16.81 16.11
N ASN A 523 22.33 15.51 15.80
CA ASN A 523 21.09 14.76 15.71
C ASN A 523 20.42 14.66 17.08
N ILE A 524 19.10 14.83 17.12
CA ILE A 524 18.32 14.73 18.35
C ILE A 524 18.05 13.27 18.71
N THR A 525 18.20 12.91 19.99
CA THR A 525 17.89 11.58 20.49
C THR A 525 16.47 11.47 21.02
N ARG A 526 15.97 10.24 21.13
CA ARG A 526 14.64 9.95 21.69
C ARG A 526 14.52 10.42 23.16
N ALA A 527 15.57 10.25 23.96
CA ALA A 527 15.59 10.71 25.35
C ALA A 527 15.47 12.25 25.46
N GLU A 528 16.20 12.97 24.62
CA GLU A 528 16.14 14.44 24.58
C GLU A 528 14.79 14.95 24.10
N THR A 529 14.23 14.30 23.07
CA THR A 529 12.91 14.62 22.55
C THR A 529 11.82 14.39 23.59
N ALA A 530 11.86 13.27 24.34
CA ALA A 530 10.90 13.00 25.40
C ALA A 530 10.90 14.10 26.49
N ALA A 531 12.07 14.59 26.86
CA ALA A 531 12.17 15.70 27.85
C ALA A 531 11.54 16.98 27.31
N ILE A 532 11.75 17.29 26.04
CA ILE A 532 11.18 18.48 25.39
C ILE A 532 9.66 18.36 25.29
N LEU A 533 9.15 17.23 24.84
CA LEU A 533 7.71 16.97 24.69
C LEU A 533 6.98 17.04 26.04
N CYS A 534 7.55 16.42 27.09
CA CYS A 534 6.96 16.49 28.43
C CYS A 534 6.84 17.92 28.96
N ARG A 535 7.81 18.79 28.66
CA ARG A 535 7.76 20.21 29.06
C ARG A 535 6.79 21.02 28.20
N LEU A 536 6.73 20.75 26.90
CA LEU A 536 5.76 21.36 25.98
C LEU A 536 4.32 21.01 26.37
N ALA A 537 4.07 19.75 26.71
CA ALA A 537 2.76 19.26 27.12
C ALA A 537 2.42 19.56 28.61
N GLY A 538 3.30 20.25 29.34
CA GLY A 538 3.08 20.59 30.76
C GLY A 538 3.08 19.39 31.71
N LEU A 539 3.58 18.23 31.28
CA LEU A 539 3.67 16.99 32.07
C LEU A 539 4.78 17.10 33.12
N THR A 540 5.86 17.82 32.81
CA THR A 540 6.96 18.10 33.70
C THR A 540 7.19 19.61 33.84
N PRO A 541 7.75 20.08 35.00
CA PRO A 541 8.10 21.47 35.14
C PRO A 541 9.09 21.94 34.07
N ARG A 542 8.91 23.15 33.60
CA ARG A 542 9.88 23.86 32.75
C ARG A 542 11.14 24.16 33.56
N VAL A 543 12.30 24.17 32.91
CA VAL A 543 13.64 24.28 33.54
C VAL A 543 14.20 25.68 33.44
#